data_ee62c388c3d1723db607173c72ea7c7b
#
_entry.id   ee62c388c3d1723db607173c72ea7c7b
#
_cell.length_a   1.000
_cell.length_b   1.000
_cell.length_c   1.000
_cell.angle_alpha   90.00
_cell.angle_beta   90.00
_cell.angle_gamma   90.00
#
_symmetry.space_group_name_H-M   'P 1'
#
loop_
_entity.id
_entity.type
_entity.pdbx_description
1 polymer ?
#
loop_
_entity_poly.entity_id
_entity_poly.type
_entity_poly.pdbx_seq_one_letter_code
_entity_poly.pdbx_strand_id
1 'polypeptide(L)'
;MQMQRKIKKAIFAGECMVELSGNISSLDTCKTKMQVNFGGDTYNSAVYFARLCAKSYVTHYFTAVGYDKFSEMMVKRFSNENLNVSLIKKITFNNITII
;
A
#
# COMPACT_ATOMS: atom_id res chain seq x y z
N MET A 1 29.89 18.17 -20.84
CA MET A 1 29.61 16.74 -20.63
C MET A 1 28.39 16.59 -19.75
N GLN A 2 27.31 16.07 -20.28
CA GLN A 2 26.13 15.81 -19.51
C GLN A 2 26.29 14.45 -18.83
N MET A 3 26.32 14.45 -17.52
CA MET A 3 26.26 13.21 -16.77
C MET A 3 24.80 12.80 -16.64
N GLN A 4 24.43 11.74 -17.33
CA GLN A 4 23.13 11.12 -17.11
C GLN A 4 23.12 10.45 -15.75
N ARG A 5 22.24 10.93 -14.87
CA ARG A 5 22.01 10.24 -13.61
C ARG A 5 21.27 8.94 -13.88
N LYS A 6 21.90 7.82 -13.54
CA LYS A 6 21.20 6.54 -13.58
C LYS A 6 20.16 6.54 -12.46
N ILE A 7 18.89 6.43 -12.84
CA ILE A 7 17.83 6.22 -11.86
C ILE A 7 17.91 4.78 -11.38
N LYS A 8 18.06 4.62 -10.09
CA LYS A 8 18.10 3.31 -9.44
C LYS A 8 16.71 2.87 -9.08
N LYS A 9 16.53 1.56 -8.95
CA LYS A 9 15.28 0.97 -8.48
C LYS A 9 15.46 0.51 -7.05
N ALA A 10 14.52 0.84 -6.20
CA ALA A 10 14.40 0.30 -4.84
C ALA A 10 13.14 -0.55 -4.78
N ILE A 11 13.25 -1.73 -4.18
CA ILE A 11 12.12 -2.63 -4.02
C ILE A 11 11.90 -2.87 -2.54
N PHE A 12 10.70 -2.55 -2.07
CA PHE A 12 10.24 -2.89 -0.74
C PHE A 12 9.28 -4.06 -0.87
N ALA A 13 9.58 -5.16 -0.21
CA ALA A 13 8.75 -6.36 -0.24
C ALA A 13 8.14 -6.59 1.13
N GLY A 14 6.83 -6.73 1.19
CA GLY A 14 6.15 -6.96 2.45
C GLY A 14 4.65 -6.85 2.31
N GLU A 15 4.00 -6.76 3.45
CA GLU A 15 2.55 -6.64 3.53
C GLU A 15 2.11 -5.20 3.66
N CYS A 16 0.84 -4.96 3.34
CA CYS A 16 0.14 -3.73 3.66
C CYS A 16 -1.19 -4.11 4.29
N MET A 17 -1.51 -3.45 5.39
CA MET A 17 -2.71 -3.76 6.16
C MET A 17 -3.77 -2.71 5.92
N VAL A 18 -5.02 -3.15 5.90
CA VAL A 18 -6.17 -2.25 5.98
C VAL A 18 -6.41 -1.93 7.44
N GLU A 19 -6.45 -0.65 7.76
CA GLU A 19 -6.72 -0.16 9.10
C GLU A 19 -8.09 0.51 9.11
N LEU A 20 -8.98 0.01 9.96
CA LEU A 20 -10.30 0.60 10.15
C LEU A 20 -10.33 1.29 11.50
N SER A 21 -10.65 2.57 11.51
CA SER A 21 -10.78 3.32 12.75
C SER A 21 -12.11 4.04 12.81
N GLY A 22 -12.67 4.10 14.00
CA GLY A 22 -13.94 4.77 14.24
C GLY A 22 -14.16 5.04 15.71
N ASN A 23 -15.22 5.77 16.00
CA ASN A 23 -15.60 6.05 17.38
C ASN A 23 -16.39 4.87 17.94
N ILE A 24 -15.90 4.27 19.02
CA ILE A 24 -16.53 3.11 19.65
C ILE A 24 -17.99 3.42 20.08
N SER A 25 -18.27 4.65 20.53
CA SER A 25 -19.61 5.04 20.94
C SER A 25 -20.61 5.03 19.78
N SER A 26 -20.15 5.10 18.54
CA SER A 26 -20.99 5.03 17.36
C SER A 26 -21.23 3.61 16.85
N LEU A 27 -20.57 2.59 17.43
CA LEU A 27 -20.75 1.20 17.05
C LEU A 27 -22.09 0.63 17.50
N ASP A 28 -22.77 1.31 18.42
CA ASP A 28 -24.13 0.93 18.88
C ASP A 28 -25.20 1.23 17.84
N THR A 29 -24.87 1.94 16.77
CA THR A 29 -25.84 2.31 15.73
C THR A 29 -25.65 1.44 14.50
N CYS A 30 -26.74 1.22 13.78
CA CYS A 30 -26.71 0.45 12.52
C CYS A 30 -25.93 1.16 11.40
N LYS A 31 -25.51 2.41 11.60
CA LYS A 31 -24.81 3.23 10.59
C LYS A 31 -23.53 3.81 11.19
N THR A 32 -22.57 2.93 11.42
CA THR A 32 -21.26 3.35 11.89
C THR A 32 -20.39 3.74 10.70
N LYS A 33 -19.84 4.96 10.74
CA LYS A 33 -18.85 5.40 9.78
C LYS A 33 -17.46 5.09 10.31
N MET A 34 -16.68 4.40 9.50
CA MET A 34 -15.29 4.09 9.82
C MET A 34 -14.36 4.71 8.80
N GLN A 35 -13.22 5.16 9.26
CA GLN A 35 -12.17 5.66 8.40
C GLN A 35 -11.29 4.50 7.96
N VAL A 36 -10.98 4.45 6.67
CA VAL A 36 -10.12 3.43 6.10
C VAL A 36 -8.76 4.04 5.84
N ASN A 37 -7.72 3.43 6.39
CA ASN A 37 -6.34 3.77 6.12
C ASN A 37 -5.56 2.49 5.81
N PHE A 38 -4.34 2.68 5.33
CA PHE A 38 -3.44 1.58 5.03
C PHE A 38 -2.16 1.77 5.81
N GLY A 39 -1.60 0.70 6.31
CA GLY A 39 -0.43 0.76 7.17
C GLY A 39 0.40 -0.50 7.11
N GLY A 40 1.35 -0.57 8.02
CA GLY A 40 2.33 -1.63 8.12
C GLY A 40 3.74 -1.08 8.01
N ASP A 41 4.69 -1.74 8.67
CA ASP A 41 6.06 -1.22 8.77
C ASP A 41 6.73 -1.11 7.41
N THR A 42 6.60 -2.16 6.58
CA THR A 42 7.22 -2.16 5.24
C THR A 42 6.57 -1.11 4.34
N TYR A 43 5.25 -1.00 4.37
CA TYR A 43 4.54 -0.01 3.59
C TYR A 43 4.94 1.41 4.00
N ASN A 44 4.96 1.70 5.29
CA ASN A 44 5.35 3.02 5.79
C ASN A 44 6.78 3.36 5.39
N SER A 45 7.70 2.40 5.50
CA SER A 45 9.09 2.59 5.08
C SER A 45 9.20 2.91 3.60
N ALA A 46 8.44 2.21 2.76
CA ALA A 46 8.44 2.44 1.32
C ALA A 46 7.93 3.85 0.98
N VAL A 47 6.87 4.29 1.64
CA VAL A 47 6.30 5.63 1.43
C VAL A 47 7.31 6.72 1.79
N TYR A 48 7.94 6.62 2.95
CA TYR A 48 8.94 7.60 3.35
C TYR A 48 10.15 7.60 2.44
N PHE A 49 10.62 6.42 2.04
CA PHE A 49 11.73 6.31 1.11
C PHE A 49 11.38 6.96 -0.24
N ALA A 50 10.20 6.68 -0.76
CA ALA A 50 9.75 7.25 -2.02
C ALA A 50 9.70 8.79 -1.96
N ARG A 51 9.25 9.35 -0.85
CA ARG A 51 9.20 10.80 -0.67
C ARG A 51 10.59 11.43 -0.60
N LEU A 52 11.51 10.78 0.11
CA LEU A 52 12.84 11.32 0.36
C LEU A 52 13.81 11.11 -0.80
N CYS A 53 13.63 10.05 -1.57
CA CYS A 53 14.59 9.61 -2.57
C CYS A 53 14.05 9.67 -4.00
N ALA A 54 12.99 10.41 -4.25
CA ALA A 54 12.32 10.45 -5.55
C ALA A 54 13.23 10.87 -6.71
N LYS A 55 14.25 11.67 -6.45
CA LYS A 55 15.17 12.15 -7.49
C LYS A 55 16.16 11.08 -7.94
N SER A 56 16.44 10.09 -7.11
CA SER A 56 17.50 9.11 -7.35
C SER A 56 16.97 7.69 -7.53
N TYR A 57 15.75 7.44 -7.06
CA TYR A 57 15.18 6.10 -7.05
C TYR A 57 13.74 6.09 -7.55
N VAL A 58 13.40 5.06 -8.31
CA VAL A 58 12.01 4.65 -8.50
C VAL A 58 11.74 3.57 -7.46
N THR A 59 10.76 3.82 -6.62
CA THR A 59 10.43 2.92 -5.51
C THR A 59 9.30 1.99 -5.92
N HIS A 60 9.59 0.69 -5.95
CA HIS A 60 8.62 -0.36 -6.24
C HIS A 60 8.13 -0.98 -4.95
N TYR A 61 6.87 -1.32 -4.90
CA TYR A 61 6.32 -2.09 -3.80
C TYR A 61 5.96 -3.48 -4.31
N PHE A 62 6.54 -4.50 -3.69
CA PHE A 62 6.31 -5.89 -4.04
C PHE A 62 5.43 -6.52 -2.97
N THR A 63 4.18 -6.79 -3.32
CA THR A 63 3.21 -7.39 -2.41
C THR A 63 2.13 -8.11 -3.22
N ALA A 64 1.29 -8.85 -2.53
CA ALA A 64 0.13 -9.50 -3.11
C ALA A 64 -1.14 -8.89 -2.55
N VAL A 65 -2.11 -8.64 -3.42
CA VAL A 65 -3.42 -8.11 -3.05
C VAL A 65 -4.50 -8.99 -3.67
N GLY A 66 -5.73 -8.85 -3.19
CA GLY A 66 -6.87 -9.55 -3.76
C GLY A 66 -7.55 -8.79 -4.88
N TYR A 67 -8.80 -9.18 -5.15
CA TYR A 67 -9.64 -8.52 -6.17
C TYR A 67 -10.79 -7.74 -5.55
N ASP A 68 -10.78 -7.58 -4.25
CA ASP A 68 -11.84 -6.88 -3.52
C ASP A 68 -11.68 -5.37 -3.57
N LYS A 69 -12.67 -4.68 -3.04
CA LYS A 69 -12.70 -3.22 -3.04
C LYS A 69 -11.55 -2.61 -2.23
N PHE A 70 -11.21 -3.20 -1.08
CA PHE A 70 -10.08 -2.71 -0.28
C PHE A 70 -8.77 -2.86 -1.01
N SER A 71 -8.58 -3.94 -1.74
CA SER A 71 -7.36 -4.14 -2.53
C SER A 71 -7.24 -3.11 -3.64
N GLU A 72 -8.34 -2.76 -4.32
CA GLU A 72 -8.34 -1.70 -5.33
C GLU A 72 -7.96 -0.35 -4.73
N MET A 73 -8.53 -0.01 -3.59
CA MET A 73 -8.22 1.22 -2.86
C MET A 73 -6.76 1.27 -2.44
N MET A 74 -6.23 0.14 -2.01
CA MET A 74 -4.84 -0.01 -1.57
C MET A 74 -3.88 0.27 -2.72
N VAL A 75 -4.07 -0.36 -3.87
CA VAL A 75 -3.22 -0.14 -5.05
C VAL A 75 -3.28 1.31 -5.51
N LYS A 76 -4.45 1.91 -5.47
CA LYS A 76 -4.61 3.32 -5.81
C LYS A 76 -3.83 4.22 -4.84
N ARG A 77 -3.84 3.89 -3.54
CA ARG A 77 -3.07 4.63 -2.54
C ARG A 77 -1.57 4.50 -2.79
N PHE A 78 -1.11 3.32 -3.18
CA PHE A 78 0.30 3.12 -3.53
C PHE A 78 0.72 4.07 -4.66
N SER A 79 -0.05 4.13 -5.73
CA SER A 79 0.24 5.03 -6.84
C SER A 79 0.23 6.50 -6.42
N ASN A 80 -0.72 6.90 -5.56
CA ASN A 80 -0.80 8.27 -5.07
C ASN A 80 0.38 8.64 -4.17
N GLU A 81 1.04 7.66 -3.56
CA GLU A 81 2.24 7.86 -2.75
C GLU A 81 3.53 7.67 -3.56
N ASN A 82 3.44 7.68 -4.87
CA ASN A 82 4.57 7.54 -5.79
C ASN A 82 5.29 6.20 -5.70
N LEU A 83 4.58 5.15 -5.30
CA LEU A 83 5.09 3.79 -5.38
C LEU A 83 4.76 3.21 -6.75
N ASN A 84 5.74 2.60 -7.39
CA ASN A 84 5.50 1.89 -8.63
C ASN A 84 4.81 0.56 -8.34
N VAL A 85 3.69 0.33 -8.98
CA VAL A 85 2.80 -0.82 -8.69
C VAL A 85 2.97 -1.98 -9.66
N SER A 86 3.97 -1.96 -10.52
CA SER A 86 4.18 -2.99 -11.54
C SER A 86 4.54 -4.36 -10.96
N LEU A 87 5.03 -4.40 -9.72
CA LEU A 87 5.40 -5.64 -9.04
C LEU A 87 4.30 -6.17 -8.11
N ILE A 88 3.15 -5.53 -8.09
CA ILE A 88 2.03 -5.98 -7.26
C ILE A 88 1.32 -7.11 -7.98
N LYS A 89 1.13 -8.22 -7.28
CA LYS A 89 0.39 -9.37 -7.80
C LYS A 89 -1.01 -9.40 -7.23
N LYS A 90 -1.98 -9.65 -8.10
CA LYS A 90 -3.35 -9.90 -7.68
C LYS A 90 -3.57 -11.40 -7.63
N ILE A 91 -4.03 -11.88 -6.48
CA ILE A 91 -4.25 -13.31 -6.27
C ILE A 91 -5.66 -13.56 -5.77
N THR A 92 -6.21 -14.68 -6.17
CA THR A 92 -7.49 -15.16 -5.68
C THR A 92 -7.23 -16.21 -4.60
N PHE A 93 -7.84 -16.03 -3.44
CA PHE A 93 -7.76 -16.99 -2.37
C PHE A 93 -8.99 -17.89 -2.42
N ASN A 94 -8.78 -19.15 -2.72
CA ASN A 94 -9.80 -20.18 -2.55
C ASN A 94 -9.56 -20.86 -1.20
N ASN A 95 -10.63 -21.12 -0.46
CA ASN A 95 -10.57 -21.81 0.85
C ASN A 95 -9.80 -21.02 1.92
N ILE A 96 -10.23 -19.79 2.15
CA ILE A 96 -9.67 -18.98 3.25
C ILE A 96 -10.27 -19.47 4.56
N THR A 97 -9.41 -19.87 5.49
CA THR A 97 -9.80 -20.11 6.86
C THR A 97 -9.38 -18.91 7.70
N ILE A 98 -10.37 -18.27 8.33
CA ILE A 98 -10.11 -17.17 9.26
C ILE A 98 -10.15 -17.76 10.66
N ILE A 99 -9.05 -17.64 11.36
CA ILE A 99 -8.93 -18.12 12.73
C ILE A 99 -9.00 -16.94 13.69
#